data_93dae93cd0b1312691ef67df0649e700
#
_entry.id   93dae93cd0b1312691ef67df0649e700
#
_cell.length_a   1.000
_cell.length_b   1.000
_cell.length_c   1.000
_cell.angle_alpha   90.00
_cell.angle_beta   90.00
_cell.angle_gamma   90.00
#
_symmetry.space_group_name_H-M   'P 1'
#
loop_
_entity.id
_entity.type
_entity.pdbx_description
1 polymer ?
#
loop_
_entity_poly.entity_id
_entity_poly.type
_entity_poly.pdbx_seq_one_letter_code
_entity_poly.pdbx_strand_id
1 'polypeptide(L)'
;MRGMQLSDWMPCTSQHLYNTPLEIAQLCIQVQTNLLTFTMASIHPLVDNGVTKGDPNFPGGSLQCRCPSNQVVVALKSNIAHNHACGCSKCWKPAGALFSIVGVIPRDNLSVEANASKLKIVDPSAVIQRHACSDCGVHMYGRIEQAHPFHGLDFVHAELSKQKGWQEPQFAGFVSSIIEQGYNPEGMDAIRSKFKANGLDTYDALSPPLMDLIATFTAKKAGVKFANL
;
A
#
# COMPACT_ATOMS: atom_id res chain seq x y z
N MET A 1 39.07 -8.92 8.36
CA MET A 1 38.08 -7.85 8.54
C MET A 1 37.89 -7.69 10.04
N ARG A 2 38.33 -6.58 10.62
CA ARG A 2 38.18 -6.32 12.06
C ARG A 2 36.80 -5.71 12.27
N GLY A 3 36.01 -6.32 13.15
CA GLY A 3 34.72 -5.77 13.55
C GLY A 3 34.90 -4.43 14.27
N MET A 4 34.20 -3.43 13.81
CA MET A 4 34.07 -2.14 14.47
C MET A 4 33.30 -2.33 15.77
N GLN A 5 33.89 -1.96 16.91
CA GLN A 5 33.19 -1.99 18.19
C GLN A 5 32.34 -0.72 18.38
N LEU A 6 31.23 -0.86 19.10
CA LEU A 6 30.28 0.21 19.46
C LEU A 6 30.91 1.40 20.22
N SER A 7 32.21 1.29 20.59
CA SER A 7 33.00 2.33 21.27
C SER A 7 33.52 3.43 20.33
N ASP A 8 33.41 3.27 19.01
CA ASP A 8 34.02 4.19 18.03
C ASP A 8 33.11 5.35 17.60
N TRP A 9 31.92 5.43 18.19
CA TRP A 9 31.00 6.56 17.98
C TRP A 9 31.24 7.64 19.04
N MET A 10 31.93 8.68 18.60
CA MET A 10 32.19 10.00 19.21
C MET A 10 31.85 10.15 20.70
N PRO A 11 32.83 10.49 21.53
CA PRO A 11 32.53 10.99 22.86
C PRO A 11 31.79 12.32 22.77
N CYS A 12 30.72 12.45 23.57
CA CYS A 12 29.99 13.68 23.80
C CYS A 12 30.91 14.71 24.47
N THR A 13 31.88 15.27 23.74
CA THR A 13 32.84 16.25 24.24
C THR A 13 32.78 17.51 23.36
N SER A 14 31.65 18.23 23.43
CA SER A 14 31.68 19.67 23.11
C SER A 14 31.57 20.46 24.41
N GLN A 15 32.72 20.69 25.04
CA GLN A 15 32.84 21.39 26.32
C GLN A 15 32.59 22.90 26.25
N HIS A 16 32.03 23.48 25.18
CA HIS A 16 31.99 24.92 25.00
C HIS A 16 30.57 25.55 24.94
N LEU A 17 29.49 24.81 25.15
CA LEU A 17 28.14 25.37 25.04
C LEU A 17 27.23 25.14 26.27
N TYR A 18 27.67 24.39 27.30
CA TYR A 18 26.81 24.07 28.45
C TYR A 18 27.54 24.30 29.75
N ASN A 19 26.90 25.03 30.68
CA ASN A 19 27.51 25.47 31.91
C ASN A 19 27.41 24.48 33.08
N THR A 20 26.62 23.38 32.95
CA THR A 20 26.48 22.43 34.07
C THR A 20 26.47 20.97 33.59
N PRO A 21 26.97 20.02 34.42
CA PRO A 21 26.87 18.57 34.11
C PRO A 21 25.45 18.07 33.97
N LEU A 22 24.46 18.75 34.55
CA LEU A 22 23.05 18.42 34.50
C LEU A 22 22.47 18.68 33.08
N GLU A 23 22.88 19.77 32.43
CA GLU A 23 22.46 20.13 31.06
C GLU A 23 23.02 19.16 30.02
N ILE A 24 24.27 18.71 30.24
CA ILE A 24 24.90 17.69 29.38
C ILE A 24 24.15 16.35 29.52
N ALA A 25 23.84 15.95 30.76
CA ALA A 25 23.09 14.73 31.02
C ALA A 25 21.67 14.78 30.42
N GLN A 26 21.00 15.92 30.52
CA GLN A 26 19.67 16.14 29.97
C GLN A 26 19.67 16.12 28.43
N LEU A 27 20.70 16.71 27.80
CA LEU A 27 20.87 16.67 26.35
C LEU A 27 21.20 15.25 25.86
N CYS A 28 22.05 14.50 26.55
CA CYS A 28 22.33 13.10 26.24
C CYS A 28 21.09 12.22 26.38
N ILE A 29 20.25 12.43 27.39
CA ILE A 29 18.97 11.74 27.55
C ILE A 29 18.02 12.13 26.41
N GLN A 30 17.95 13.41 26.04
CA GLN A 30 17.10 13.90 24.96
C GLN A 30 17.56 13.36 23.59
N VAL A 31 18.85 13.27 23.33
CA VAL A 31 19.43 12.66 22.13
C VAL A 31 19.17 11.15 22.11
N GLN A 32 19.33 10.45 23.24
CA GLN A 32 19.02 9.03 23.35
C GLN A 32 17.53 8.73 23.22
N THR A 33 16.65 9.57 23.79
CA THR A 33 15.19 9.43 23.57
C THR A 33 14.77 9.76 22.14
N ASN A 34 15.43 10.70 21.47
CA ASN A 34 15.18 10.98 20.04
C ASN A 34 15.75 9.91 19.11
N LEU A 35 16.83 9.19 19.49
CA LEU A 35 17.31 8.01 18.73
C LEU A 35 16.45 6.76 18.95
N LEU A 36 15.71 6.67 20.08
CA LEU A 36 14.85 5.53 20.39
C LEU A 36 13.43 5.66 19.82
N THR A 37 13.02 6.84 19.37
CA THR A 37 11.84 7.02 18.54
C THR A 37 12.21 6.94 17.05
N PHE A 38 12.84 5.84 16.63
CA PHE A 38 12.70 5.40 15.25
C PHE A 38 11.24 5.01 15.10
N THR A 39 10.40 5.99 14.81
CA THR A 39 9.00 5.71 14.44
C THR A 39 9.07 4.78 13.24
N MET A 40 8.79 3.51 13.47
CA MET A 40 8.66 2.55 12.38
C MET A 40 7.76 3.18 11.34
N ALA A 41 8.27 3.34 10.13
CA ALA A 41 7.48 3.90 9.05
C ALA A 41 6.14 3.16 8.98
N SER A 42 5.04 3.88 8.85
CA SER A 42 3.72 3.28 8.73
C SER A 42 3.67 2.43 7.47
N ILE A 43 3.40 1.15 7.61
CA ILE A 43 3.10 0.31 6.46
C ILE A 43 1.82 0.82 5.82
N HIS A 44 0.74 0.83 6.59
CA HIS A 44 -0.56 1.37 6.23
C HIS A 44 -1.47 1.35 7.49
N PRO A 45 -2.32 2.36 7.73
CA PRO A 45 -3.17 2.41 8.92
C PRO A 45 -4.04 1.17 9.16
N LEU A 46 -4.47 0.48 8.11
CA LEU A 46 -5.26 -0.77 8.20
C LEU A 46 -4.41 -2.03 8.50
N VAL A 47 -3.09 -1.90 8.56
CA VAL A 47 -2.17 -3.04 8.79
C VAL A 47 -1.30 -2.81 10.02
N ASP A 48 -0.99 -1.56 10.37
CA ASP A 48 -0.01 -1.22 11.41
C ASP A 48 -0.33 -1.81 12.78
N ASN A 49 -1.61 -1.92 13.12
CA ASN A 49 -2.11 -2.42 14.41
C ASN A 49 -2.82 -3.78 14.31
N GLY A 50 -2.54 -4.53 13.26
CA GLY A 50 -3.20 -5.80 12.99
C GLY A 50 -4.25 -5.67 11.88
N VAL A 51 -4.53 -6.80 11.24
CA VAL A 51 -5.52 -6.91 10.15
C VAL A 51 -6.85 -7.33 10.73
N THR A 52 -7.88 -6.50 10.56
CA THR A 52 -9.25 -6.83 10.95
C THR A 52 -9.90 -7.66 9.84
N LYS A 53 -10.45 -8.82 10.19
CA LYS A 53 -11.19 -9.66 9.24
C LYS A 53 -12.43 -8.96 8.72
N GLY A 54 -12.66 -9.11 7.40
CA GLY A 54 -13.89 -8.68 6.74
C GLY A 54 -15.06 -9.63 6.99
N ASP A 55 -16.22 -9.23 6.50
CA ASP A 55 -17.41 -10.09 6.47
C ASP A 55 -17.53 -10.72 5.07
N PRO A 56 -17.50 -12.06 4.95
CA PRO A 56 -17.66 -12.73 3.66
C PRO A 56 -18.96 -12.37 2.94
N ASN A 57 -20.00 -11.99 3.67
CA ASN A 57 -21.30 -11.62 3.14
C ASN A 57 -21.49 -10.10 3.02
N PHE A 58 -20.41 -9.32 3.09
CA PHE A 58 -20.50 -7.86 3.01
C PHE A 58 -21.09 -7.44 1.67
N PRO A 59 -22.22 -6.69 1.65
CA PRO A 59 -22.96 -6.41 0.41
C PRO A 59 -22.32 -5.34 -0.47
N GLY A 60 -21.20 -4.76 -0.04
CA GLY A 60 -20.61 -3.60 -0.66
C GLY A 60 -20.93 -2.30 0.07
N GLY A 61 -20.66 -1.17 -0.57
CA GLY A 61 -20.83 0.14 0.06
C GLY A 61 -20.39 1.25 -0.88
N SER A 62 -19.99 2.39 -0.34
CA SER A 62 -19.52 3.53 -1.13
C SER A 62 -18.12 3.97 -0.74
N LEU A 63 -17.35 4.36 -1.76
CA LEU A 63 -16.07 5.03 -1.61
C LEU A 63 -16.27 6.53 -1.76
N GLN A 64 -15.53 7.32 -1.00
CA GLN A 64 -15.57 8.78 -1.05
C GLN A 64 -14.15 9.34 -1.17
N CYS A 65 -13.94 10.28 -2.07
CA CYS A 65 -12.67 10.99 -2.12
C CYS A 65 -12.47 11.86 -0.87
N ARG A 66 -11.27 12.39 -0.66
CA ARG A 66 -10.90 13.13 0.55
C ARG A 66 -11.18 14.65 0.50
N CYS A 67 -11.95 15.11 -0.49
CA CYS A 67 -12.39 16.50 -0.51
C CYS A 67 -13.28 16.80 0.71
N PRO A 68 -13.19 18.00 1.31
CA PRO A 68 -14.05 18.38 2.45
C PRO A 68 -15.52 18.53 2.05
N SER A 69 -15.79 18.83 0.77
CA SER A 69 -17.14 18.98 0.20
C SER A 69 -17.16 18.49 -1.24
N ASN A 70 -18.34 18.28 -1.80
CA ASN A 70 -18.52 17.85 -3.20
C ASN A 70 -17.65 16.64 -3.56
N GLN A 71 -17.65 15.63 -2.70
CA GLN A 71 -16.84 14.43 -2.84
C GLN A 71 -17.26 13.64 -4.08
N VAL A 72 -16.28 13.07 -4.79
CA VAL A 72 -16.55 11.99 -5.73
C VAL A 72 -17.03 10.80 -4.91
N VAL A 73 -18.17 10.23 -5.31
CA VAL A 73 -18.74 9.04 -4.66
C VAL A 73 -18.83 7.92 -5.67
N VAL A 74 -18.32 6.77 -5.32
CA VAL A 74 -18.35 5.54 -6.12
C VAL A 74 -19.05 4.45 -5.32
N ALA A 75 -20.14 3.91 -5.84
CA ALA A 75 -20.84 2.78 -5.23
C ALA A 75 -20.21 1.46 -5.69
N LEU A 76 -20.08 0.53 -4.76
CA LEU A 76 -19.65 -0.83 -4.97
C LEU A 76 -20.76 -1.78 -4.52
N LYS A 77 -21.29 -2.59 -5.45
CA LYS A 77 -22.49 -3.44 -5.25
C LYS A 77 -22.17 -4.84 -4.74
N SER A 78 -20.94 -5.10 -4.34
CA SER A 78 -20.48 -6.34 -3.72
C SER A 78 -19.25 -6.09 -2.89
N ASN A 79 -18.82 -7.09 -2.12
CA ASN A 79 -17.51 -7.09 -1.50
C ASN A 79 -16.42 -7.09 -2.59
N ILE A 80 -15.22 -6.64 -2.22
CA ILE A 80 -14.01 -6.73 -3.05
C ILE A 80 -13.37 -8.11 -2.90
N ALA A 81 -12.50 -8.45 -3.85
CA ALA A 81 -11.70 -9.67 -3.84
C ALA A 81 -10.21 -9.34 -4.01
N HIS A 82 -9.35 -10.32 -3.70
CA HIS A 82 -7.89 -10.22 -3.85
C HIS A 82 -7.31 -8.95 -3.23
N ASN A 83 -7.90 -8.48 -2.11
CA ASN A 83 -7.41 -7.31 -1.41
C ASN A 83 -5.99 -7.56 -0.90
N HIS A 84 -5.10 -6.60 -1.09
CA HIS A 84 -3.69 -6.73 -0.72
C HIS A 84 -3.03 -5.40 -0.41
N ALA A 85 -1.93 -5.45 0.35
CA ALA A 85 -1.04 -4.32 0.51
C ALA A 85 -0.10 -4.24 -0.71
N CYS A 86 -0.12 -3.12 -1.42
CA CYS A 86 0.66 -2.92 -2.65
C CYS A 86 1.76 -1.90 -2.46
N GLY A 87 3.02 -2.32 -2.62
CA GLY A 87 4.21 -1.46 -2.54
C GLY A 87 4.51 -0.67 -3.81
N CYS A 88 3.84 -0.92 -4.94
CA CYS A 88 4.20 -0.31 -6.22
C CYS A 88 4.06 1.23 -6.20
N SER A 89 4.86 1.92 -7.03
CA SER A 89 4.87 3.39 -7.12
C SER A 89 3.63 3.98 -7.80
N LYS A 90 2.81 3.17 -8.45
CA LYS A 90 1.65 3.61 -9.23
C LYS A 90 0.34 3.69 -8.42
N CYS A 91 0.24 2.95 -7.33
CA CYS A 91 -0.94 2.96 -6.48
C CYS A 91 -0.95 4.19 -5.57
N TRP A 92 -2.13 4.79 -5.40
CA TRP A 92 -2.31 5.85 -4.43
C TRP A 92 -2.09 5.30 -3.00
N LYS A 93 -1.45 6.10 -2.15
CA LYS A 93 -1.19 5.77 -0.75
C LYS A 93 -1.67 6.90 0.16
N PRO A 94 -2.20 6.61 1.34
CA PRO A 94 -2.44 7.64 2.36
C PRO A 94 -1.14 8.34 2.74
N ALA A 95 -1.22 9.59 3.18
CA ALA A 95 -0.06 10.33 3.63
C ALA A 95 0.71 9.56 4.72
N GLY A 96 2.02 9.40 4.54
CA GLY A 96 2.91 8.69 5.45
C GLY A 96 2.88 7.17 5.34
N ALA A 97 2.02 6.56 4.52
CA ALA A 97 2.00 5.12 4.30
C ALA A 97 2.99 4.70 3.20
N LEU A 98 3.68 3.58 3.42
CA LEU A 98 4.57 2.97 2.44
C LEU A 98 3.82 2.13 1.41
N PHE A 99 2.66 1.60 1.77
CA PHE A 99 1.84 0.72 0.95
C PHE A 99 0.45 1.32 0.73
N SER A 100 -0.18 0.88 -0.35
CA SER A 100 -1.59 1.08 -0.64
C SER A 100 -2.37 -0.17 -0.25
N ILE A 101 -3.64 -0.06 0.06
CA ILE A 101 -4.53 -1.23 0.17
C ILE A 101 -5.43 -1.26 -1.07
N VAL A 102 -5.33 -2.33 -1.86
CA VAL A 102 -6.00 -2.46 -3.16
C VAL A 102 -6.71 -3.79 -3.26
N GLY A 103 -8.00 -3.74 -3.55
CA GLY A 103 -8.79 -4.89 -3.95
C GLY A 103 -9.34 -4.74 -5.37
N VAL A 104 -9.99 -5.77 -5.86
CA VAL A 104 -10.68 -5.75 -7.16
C VAL A 104 -12.17 -6.03 -7.00
N ILE A 105 -12.95 -5.52 -7.94
CA ILE A 105 -14.39 -5.73 -8.03
C ILE A 105 -14.77 -5.92 -9.50
N PRO A 106 -15.77 -6.76 -9.84
CA PRO A 106 -16.32 -6.79 -11.18
C PRO A 106 -16.78 -5.40 -11.61
N ARG A 107 -16.44 -5.00 -12.83
CA ARG A 107 -16.74 -3.66 -13.39
C ARG A 107 -18.23 -3.31 -13.28
N ASP A 108 -19.11 -4.26 -13.52
CA ASP A 108 -20.58 -4.06 -13.48
C ASP A 108 -21.08 -3.79 -12.05
N ASN A 109 -20.26 -4.08 -11.03
CA ASN A 109 -20.56 -3.80 -9.63
C ASN A 109 -20.05 -2.44 -9.16
N LEU A 110 -19.48 -1.61 -10.05
CA LEU A 110 -19.00 -0.27 -9.75
C LEU A 110 -19.78 0.79 -10.52
N SER A 111 -20.28 1.81 -9.83
CA SER A 111 -20.92 2.97 -10.46
C SER A 111 -20.45 4.27 -9.80
N VAL A 112 -20.28 5.34 -10.60
CA VAL A 112 -19.97 6.67 -10.08
C VAL A 112 -21.29 7.40 -9.82
N GLU A 113 -21.56 7.68 -8.54
CA GLU A 113 -22.84 8.24 -8.09
C GLU A 113 -22.84 9.78 -8.00
N ALA A 114 -21.65 10.37 -7.73
CA ALA A 114 -21.57 11.82 -7.58
C ALA A 114 -20.24 12.39 -8.09
N ASN A 115 -20.30 13.60 -8.63
CA ASN A 115 -19.16 14.42 -9.04
C ASN A 115 -18.19 13.73 -10.02
N ALA A 116 -18.73 12.93 -10.96
CA ALA A 116 -17.96 12.22 -11.99
C ALA A 116 -17.06 13.15 -12.81
N SER A 117 -17.47 14.41 -13.01
CA SER A 117 -16.69 15.42 -13.76
C SER A 117 -15.33 15.74 -13.12
N LYS A 118 -15.12 15.42 -11.83
CA LYS A 118 -13.84 15.57 -11.14
C LYS A 118 -12.87 14.42 -11.42
N LEU A 119 -13.32 13.32 -12.02
CA LEU A 119 -12.44 12.19 -12.31
C LEU A 119 -11.59 12.46 -13.53
N LYS A 120 -10.28 12.24 -13.37
CA LYS A 120 -9.30 12.32 -14.45
C LYS A 120 -8.43 11.07 -14.44
N ILE A 121 -8.06 10.59 -15.63
CA ILE A 121 -7.09 9.50 -15.77
C ILE A 121 -5.70 10.07 -15.48
N VAL A 122 -4.99 9.46 -14.52
CA VAL A 122 -3.65 9.91 -14.07
C VAL A 122 -2.61 9.71 -15.17
N ASP A 123 -2.64 8.56 -15.81
CA ASP A 123 -1.73 8.20 -16.90
C ASP A 123 -2.51 7.39 -17.96
N PRO A 124 -2.91 8.01 -19.07
CA PRO A 124 -3.64 7.32 -20.14
C PRO A 124 -2.85 6.21 -20.83
N SER A 125 -1.52 6.22 -20.74
CA SER A 125 -0.65 5.20 -21.32
C SER A 125 -0.50 3.96 -20.42
N ALA A 126 -0.88 4.06 -19.14
CA ALA A 126 -0.75 2.96 -18.20
C ALA A 126 -1.76 1.84 -18.50
N VAL A 127 -1.32 0.58 -18.31
CA VAL A 127 -2.19 -0.60 -18.46
C VAL A 127 -3.41 -0.49 -17.55
N ILE A 128 -3.22 -0.09 -16.30
CA ILE A 128 -4.31 0.24 -15.36
C ILE A 128 -4.51 1.75 -15.40
N GLN A 129 -5.56 2.19 -16.06
CA GLN A 129 -5.96 3.59 -16.10
C GLN A 129 -6.62 3.98 -14.79
N ARG A 130 -5.91 4.74 -13.97
CA ARG A 130 -6.38 5.17 -12.64
C ARG A 130 -7.16 6.45 -12.74
N HIS A 131 -8.42 6.40 -12.32
CA HIS A 131 -9.33 7.54 -12.26
C HIS A 131 -9.21 8.21 -10.90
N ALA A 132 -8.56 9.37 -10.86
CA ALA A 132 -8.31 10.14 -9.64
C ALA A 132 -9.23 11.35 -9.57
N CYS A 133 -9.59 11.74 -8.34
CA CYS A 133 -10.23 13.03 -8.09
C CYS A 133 -9.24 14.16 -8.38
N SER A 134 -9.59 15.09 -9.28
CA SER A 134 -8.73 16.21 -9.68
C SER A 134 -8.37 17.17 -8.54
N ASP A 135 -9.22 17.24 -7.50
CA ASP A 135 -9.06 18.21 -6.42
C ASP A 135 -8.17 17.68 -5.29
N CYS A 136 -8.30 16.38 -4.93
CA CYS A 136 -7.56 15.80 -3.81
C CYS A 136 -6.57 14.69 -4.21
N GLY A 137 -6.49 14.34 -5.49
CA GLY A 137 -5.53 13.36 -6.02
C GLY A 137 -5.82 11.89 -5.66
N VAL A 138 -6.87 11.62 -4.90
CA VAL A 138 -7.22 10.24 -4.48
C VAL A 138 -7.66 9.43 -5.69
N HIS A 139 -7.08 8.24 -5.88
CA HIS A 139 -7.52 7.30 -6.90
C HIS A 139 -8.82 6.61 -6.45
N MET A 140 -9.89 6.86 -7.18
CA MET A 140 -11.21 6.29 -6.86
C MET A 140 -11.37 4.87 -7.38
N TYR A 141 -10.85 4.60 -8.58
CA TYR A 141 -10.75 3.26 -9.16
C TYR A 141 -9.70 3.22 -10.27
N GLY A 142 -9.24 2.01 -10.59
CA GLY A 142 -8.36 1.75 -11.75
C GLY A 142 -9.00 0.74 -12.68
N ARG A 143 -8.84 0.91 -14.00
CA ARG A 143 -9.51 0.09 -15.01
C ARG A 143 -8.54 -0.35 -16.09
N ILE A 144 -8.71 -1.58 -16.60
CA ILE A 144 -7.95 -2.10 -17.73
C ILE A 144 -8.89 -2.23 -18.93
N GLU A 145 -8.62 -1.48 -20.01
CA GLU A 145 -9.45 -1.49 -21.22
C GLU A 145 -8.91 -2.44 -22.30
N GLN A 146 -7.64 -2.78 -22.26
CA GLN A 146 -7.00 -3.71 -23.22
C GLN A 146 -7.14 -5.17 -22.81
N ALA A 147 -6.84 -6.10 -23.73
CA ALA A 147 -6.81 -7.53 -23.45
C ALA A 147 -5.77 -7.84 -22.36
N HIS A 148 -6.25 -8.28 -21.18
CA HIS A 148 -5.48 -8.55 -19.99
C HIS A 148 -6.20 -9.58 -19.12
N PRO A 149 -5.50 -10.42 -18.32
CA PRO A 149 -6.17 -11.40 -17.44
C PRO A 149 -7.14 -10.76 -16.42
N PHE A 150 -6.94 -9.50 -16.08
CA PHE A 150 -7.83 -8.75 -15.17
C PHE A 150 -8.76 -7.77 -15.90
N HIS A 151 -8.94 -7.92 -17.20
CA HIS A 151 -9.97 -7.17 -17.94
C HIS A 151 -11.36 -7.48 -17.36
N GLY A 152 -12.21 -6.47 -17.22
CA GLY A 152 -13.53 -6.61 -16.59
C GLY A 152 -13.52 -6.44 -15.08
N LEU A 153 -12.34 -6.24 -14.46
CA LEU A 153 -12.21 -5.87 -13.06
C LEU A 153 -11.83 -4.40 -12.93
N ASP A 154 -12.35 -3.75 -11.88
CA ASP A 154 -11.90 -2.45 -11.42
C ASP A 154 -11.12 -2.61 -10.12
N PHE A 155 -9.99 -1.89 -10.00
CA PHE A 155 -9.10 -1.86 -8.83
C PHE A 155 -9.54 -0.72 -7.93
N VAL A 156 -9.79 -1.00 -6.67
CA VAL A 156 -10.36 -0.04 -5.73
C VAL A 156 -9.65 -0.02 -4.38
N HIS A 157 -9.75 1.10 -3.68
CA HIS A 157 -9.21 1.31 -2.34
C HIS A 157 -10.34 1.32 -1.32
N ALA A 158 -10.65 0.17 -0.72
CA ALA A 158 -11.75 0.02 0.23
C ALA A 158 -11.61 0.91 1.48
N GLU A 159 -10.40 1.36 1.79
CA GLU A 159 -10.11 2.32 2.86
C GLU A 159 -10.75 3.71 2.66
N LEU A 160 -11.25 4.00 1.46
CA LEU A 160 -12.01 5.21 1.15
C LEU A 160 -13.49 5.08 1.54
N SER A 161 -13.90 3.92 2.02
CA SER A 161 -15.25 3.66 2.53
C SER A 161 -15.35 3.95 4.02
N LYS A 162 -16.50 4.47 4.43
CA LYS A 162 -16.89 4.58 5.83
C LYS A 162 -17.53 3.29 6.38
N GLN A 163 -18.03 2.45 5.48
CA GLN A 163 -18.57 1.14 5.83
C GLN A 163 -17.44 0.16 6.16
N LYS A 164 -17.73 -0.78 7.07
CA LYS A 164 -16.82 -1.83 7.48
C LYS A 164 -17.36 -3.19 7.04
N GLY A 165 -16.48 -4.17 6.88
CA GLY A 165 -16.83 -5.50 6.42
C GLY A 165 -16.16 -5.89 5.11
N TRP A 166 -15.42 -4.98 4.49
CA TRP A 166 -14.63 -5.27 3.29
C TRP A 166 -13.65 -6.42 3.53
N GLN A 167 -13.39 -7.23 2.50
CA GLN A 167 -12.36 -8.26 2.57
C GLN A 167 -11.06 -7.64 3.08
N GLU A 168 -10.47 -8.25 4.09
CA GLU A 168 -9.17 -7.86 4.61
C GLU A 168 -8.04 -8.09 3.59
N PRO A 169 -6.89 -7.40 3.72
CA PRO A 169 -5.70 -7.73 2.95
C PRO A 169 -5.30 -9.19 3.12
N GLN A 170 -5.01 -9.89 2.02
CA GLN A 170 -4.68 -11.31 1.99
C GLN A 170 -3.16 -11.56 1.88
N PHE A 171 -2.41 -10.60 1.36
CA PHE A 171 -0.97 -10.65 1.18
C PHE A 171 -0.40 -9.24 0.98
N ALA A 172 0.93 -9.13 0.92
CA ALA A 172 1.63 -7.93 0.47
C ALA A 172 2.35 -8.21 -0.85
N GLY A 173 2.08 -7.40 -1.87
CA GLY A 173 2.70 -7.50 -3.19
C GLY A 173 3.61 -6.31 -3.51
N PHE A 174 4.56 -6.50 -4.44
CA PHE A 174 5.51 -5.48 -4.88
C PHE A 174 6.28 -4.86 -3.71
N VAL A 175 6.68 -5.70 -2.75
CA VAL A 175 7.21 -5.24 -1.47
C VAL A 175 8.53 -4.49 -1.65
N SER A 176 9.43 -4.97 -2.51
CA SER A 176 10.71 -4.30 -2.78
C SER A 176 10.55 -2.97 -3.52
N SER A 177 9.41 -2.71 -4.19
CA SER A 177 9.21 -1.47 -4.95
C SER A 177 9.16 -0.20 -4.09
N ILE A 178 9.03 -0.31 -2.76
CA ILE A 178 9.14 0.86 -1.87
C ILE A 178 10.58 1.42 -1.83
N ILE A 179 11.60 0.61 -2.13
CA ILE A 179 12.99 1.06 -2.24
C ILE A 179 13.13 2.07 -3.39
N GLU A 180 12.49 1.80 -4.54
CA GLU A 180 12.46 2.71 -5.69
C GLU A 180 11.78 4.06 -5.36
N GLN A 181 11.02 4.11 -4.26
CA GLN A 181 10.34 5.31 -3.74
C GLN A 181 11.11 5.95 -2.59
N GLY A 182 12.35 5.53 -2.36
CA GLY A 182 13.27 6.14 -1.39
C GLY A 182 13.29 5.50 0.00
N TYR A 183 12.63 4.33 0.20
CA TYR A 183 12.76 3.60 1.46
C TYR A 183 14.16 2.97 1.59
N ASN A 184 14.76 3.04 2.79
CA ASN A 184 16.09 2.47 3.02
C ASN A 184 16.04 0.92 2.92
N PRO A 185 16.82 0.29 2.00
CA PRO A 185 16.83 -1.16 1.84
C PRO A 185 17.24 -1.93 3.11
N GLU A 186 18.01 -1.34 4.00
CA GLU A 186 18.36 -1.95 5.30
C GLU A 186 17.13 -2.16 6.22
N GLY A 187 16.05 -1.43 6.00
CA GLY A 187 14.79 -1.58 6.74
C GLY A 187 13.86 -2.67 6.22
N MET A 188 14.17 -3.33 5.10
CA MET A 188 13.24 -4.24 4.42
C MET A 188 12.88 -5.49 5.23
N ASP A 189 13.83 -6.02 6.02
CA ASP A 189 13.57 -7.18 6.89
C ASP A 189 12.52 -6.84 7.96
N ALA A 190 12.55 -5.62 8.50
CA ALA A 190 11.56 -5.15 9.46
C ALA A 190 10.17 -5.02 8.82
N ILE A 191 10.09 -4.51 7.58
CA ILE A 191 8.84 -4.43 6.81
C ILE A 191 8.25 -5.83 6.58
N ARG A 192 9.05 -6.79 6.08
CA ARG A 192 8.58 -8.16 5.85
C ARG A 192 8.17 -8.86 7.15
N SER A 193 8.94 -8.67 8.22
CA SER A 193 8.62 -9.22 9.54
C SER A 193 7.31 -8.66 10.07
N LYS A 194 7.03 -7.37 9.88
CA LYS A 194 5.78 -6.74 10.30
C LYS A 194 4.57 -7.27 9.52
N PHE A 195 4.68 -7.51 8.21
CA PHE A 195 3.64 -8.18 7.43
C PHE A 195 3.39 -9.61 7.93
N LYS A 196 4.47 -10.38 8.14
CA LYS A 196 4.38 -11.76 8.64
C LYS A 196 3.71 -11.84 10.02
N ALA A 197 4.01 -10.90 10.92
CA ALA A 197 3.38 -10.80 12.23
C ALA A 197 1.87 -10.54 12.14
N ASN A 198 1.40 -9.92 11.05
CA ASN A 198 0.00 -9.70 10.72
C ASN A 198 -0.63 -10.84 9.90
N GLY A 199 0.07 -11.96 9.71
CA GLY A 199 -0.40 -13.11 8.94
C GLY A 199 -0.41 -12.89 7.42
N LEU A 200 0.34 -11.90 6.91
CA LEU A 200 0.41 -11.57 5.50
C LEU A 200 1.74 -12.04 4.90
N ASP A 201 1.67 -12.93 3.92
CA ASP A 201 2.83 -13.29 3.12
C ASP A 201 3.27 -12.12 2.23
N THR A 202 4.58 -12.05 1.94
CA THR A 202 5.20 -10.97 1.17
C THR A 202 5.75 -11.46 -0.15
N TYR A 203 5.42 -10.76 -1.24
CA TYR A 203 5.89 -11.08 -2.59
C TYR A 203 6.44 -9.81 -3.27
N ASP A 204 7.46 -9.98 -4.11
CA ASP A 204 7.99 -8.89 -4.96
C ASP A 204 7.27 -8.80 -6.33
N ALA A 205 6.15 -9.48 -6.44
CA ALA A 205 5.16 -9.43 -7.52
C ALA A 205 3.75 -9.56 -6.89
N LEU A 206 2.80 -10.17 -7.58
CA LEU A 206 1.54 -10.62 -7.00
C LEU A 206 1.70 -11.99 -6.31
N SER A 207 0.67 -12.46 -5.62
CA SER A 207 0.65 -13.81 -5.04
C SER A 207 0.75 -14.89 -6.12
N PRO A 208 1.30 -16.09 -5.81
CA PRO A 208 1.50 -17.16 -6.80
C PRO A 208 0.27 -17.48 -7.65
N PRO A 209 -0.95 -17.64 -7.10
CA PRO A 209 -2.13 -17.92 -7.93
C PRO A 209 -2.46 -16.80 -8.93
N LEU A 210 -2.22 -15.53 -8.58
CA LEU A 210 -2.43 -14.42 -9.51
C LEU A 210 -1.33 -14.36 -10.58
N MET A 211 -0.10 -14.72 -10.22
CA MET A 211 1.00 -14.84 -11.20
C MET A 211 0.75 -15.99 -12.18
N ASP A 212 0.23 -17.14 -11.72
CA ASP A 212 -0.15 -18.26 -12.57
C ASP A 212 -1.26 -17.86 -13.55
N LEU A 213 -2.24 -17.08 -13.12
CA LEU A 213 -3.28 -16.54 -13.99
C LEU A 213 -2.69 -15.65 -15.10
N ILE A 214 -1.77 -14.75 -14.75
CA ILE A 214 -1.09 -13.87 -15.72
C ILE A 214 -0.26 -14.71 -16.71
N ALA A 215 0.52 -15.66 -16.22
CA ALA A 215 1.36 -16.52 -17.04
C ALA A 215 0.51 -17.38 -18.00
N THR A 216 -0.60 -17.93 -17.50
CA THR A 216 -1.57 -18.70 -18.30
C THR A 216 -2.16 -17.85 -19.44
N PHE A 217 -2.59 -16.65 -19.14
CA PHE A 217 -3.11 -15.72 -20.15
C PHE A 217 -2.05 -15.41 -21.22
N THR A 218 -0.84 -15.11 -20.78
CA THR A 218 0.28 -14.79 -21.67
C THR A 218 0.63 -15.96 -22.59
N ALA A 219 0.71 -17.17 -22.03
CA ALA A 219 0.97 -18.38 -22.78
C ALA A 219 -0.13 -18.66 -23.83
N LYS A 220 -1.41 -18.54 -23.43
CA LYS A 220 -2.54 -18.70 -24.38
C LYS A 220 -2.48 -17.66 -25.51
N LYS A 221 -2.20 -16.41 -25.19
CA LYS A 221 -2.06 -15.34 -26.18
C LYS A 221 -0.91 -15.59 -27.16
N ALA A 222 0.16 -16.25 -26.71
CA ALA A 222 1.29 -16.67 -27.54
C ALA A 222 1.05 -18.00 -28.29
N GLY A 223 -0.12 -18.61 -28.16
CA GLY A 223 -0.44 -19.89 -28.85
C GLY A 223 0.24 -21.13 -28.25
N VAL A 224 0.75 -21.03 -27.01
CA VAL A 224 1.38 -22.16 -26.31
C VAL A 224 0.31 -23.24 -26.01
N LYS A 225 0.61 -24.48 -26.38
CA LYS A 225 -0.20 -25.66 -25.99
C LYS A 225 0.28 -26.19 -24.65
N PHE A 226 -0.64 -26.34 -23.70
CA PHE A 226 -0.30 -26.94 -22.41
C PHE A 226 -0.18 -28.46 -22.53
N ALA A 227 0.82 -29.03 -21.82
CA ALA A 227 0.92 -30.48 -21.68
C ALA A 227 -0.26 -31.00 -20.84
N ASN A 228 -0.73 -32.19 -21.19
CA ASN A 228 -1.67 -32.91 -20.33
C ASN A 228 -0.93 -33.43 -19.09
N LEU A 229 -1.54 -33.29 -17.91
CA LEU A 229 -1.06 -33.90 -16.67
C LEU A 229 -1.55 -35.33 -16.55
#